data_2b3fad8540d586f39bd10d921fc40d84
#
_entry.id   2b3fad8540d586f39bd10d921fc40d84
#
_cell.length_a   1.000
_cell.length_b   1.000
_cell.length_c   1.000
_cell.angle_alpha   90.00
_cell.angle_beta   90.00
_cell.angle_gamma   90.00
#
_symmetry.space_group_name_H-M   'P 1'
#
loop_
_entity.id
_entity.type
_entity.pdbx_description
1 polymer ?
#
loop_
_entity_poly.entity_id
_entity_poly.type
_entity_poly.pdbx_seq_one_letter_code
_entity_poly.pdbx_strand_id
1 'polypeptide(L)'
;MWAYIKDNKIEEIIARPKDMVIDDVRHSRRIFSAWTWDELNAIGIYTVESGTQGDDRFETTSQPTYTFSSSDKKVTTKYTTTDKELNDVNAKNEDGSDRKDPVTGEQIVNYGLKTIAKNSIKKQANGLIVRFNWLVERSIYDSSKAIPDAVKTYVTAIRKDCNDIETAITNASDMTAFKALYADELNS
;
A
#
# COMPACT_ATOMS: atom_id res chain seq x y z
N MET A 1 9.35 15.13 -14.63
CA MET A 1 10.49 15.24 -13.70
C MET A 1 11.77 15.20 -14.51
N TRP A 2 12.81 15.91 -14.10
CA TRP A 2 14.08 16.01 -14.79
C TRP A 2 15.23 15.73 -13.83
N ALA A 3 16.43 15.52 -14.39
CA ALA A 3 17.66 15.40 -13.63
C ALA A 3 18.74 16.26 -14.28
N TYR A 4 19.54 16.93 -13.47
CA TYR A 4 20.76 17.58 -13.92
C TYR A 4 21.92 16.61 -13.75
N ILE A 5 22.66 16.42 -14.84
CA ILE A 5 23.78 15.48 -14.93
C ILE A 5 25.05 16.28 -15.24
N LYS A 6 26.10 16.07 -14.45
CA LYS A 6 27.41 16.59 -14.67
C LYS A 6 28.46 15.48 -14.54
N ASP A 7 29.36 15.35 -15.46
CA ASP A 7 30.42 14.32 -15.46
C ASP A 7 29.87 12.89 -15.29
N ASN A 8 28.76 12.58 -15.98
CA ASN A 8 28.01 11.30 -15.89
C ASN A 8 27.45 11.00 -14.49
N LYS A 9 27.37 11.98 -13.60
CA LYS A 9 26.76 11.85 -12.28
C LYS A 9 25.48 12.66 -12.17
N ILE A 10 24.52 12.13 -11.44
CA ILE A 10 23.29 12.86 -11.11
C ILE A 10 23.63 13.84 -10.00
N GLU A 11 23.64 15.13 -10.33
CA GLU A 11 23.85 16.21 -9.37
C GLU A 11 22.54 16.59 -8.67
N GLU A 12 21.43 16.60 -9.42
CA GLU A 12 20.15 17.00 -8.86
C GLU A 12 18.98 16.33 -9.57
N ILE A 13 17.94 15.94 -8.79
CA ILE A 13 16.64 15.55 -9.30
C ILE A 13 15.69 16.75 -9.19
N ILE A 14 15.18 17.19 -10.33
CA ILE A 14 14.35 18.37 -10.49
C ILE A 14 12.88 17.95 -10.58
N ALA A 15 12.19 17.98 -9.44
CA ALA A 15 10.78 17.57 -9.37
C ALA A 15 9.85 18.59 -10.07
N ARG A 16 10.19 19.88 -10.04
CA ARG A 16 9.41 20.97 -10.64
C ARG A 16 10.33 21.97 -11.33
N PRO A 17 9.89 22.63 -12.44
CA PRO A 17 10.65 23.68 -13.10
C PRO A 17 11.07 24.76 -12.12
N LYS A 18 12.36 25.08 -12.12
CA LYS A 18 12.97 26.14 -11.30
C LYS A 18 14.06 26.86 -12.08
N ASP A 19 14.44 28.05 -11.63
CA ASP A 19 15.64 28.75 -12.12
C ASP A 19 16.88 27.97 -11.69
N MET A 20 17.86 27.85 -12.55
CA MET A 20 19.09 27.10 -12.31
C MET A 20 20.32 27.90 -12.79
N VAL A 21 21.45 27.61 -12.17
CA VAL A 21 22.76 28.05 -12.68
C VAL A 21 23.53 26.80 -13.10
N ILE A 22 23.91 26.73 -14.37
CA ILE A 22 24.64 25.61 -14.95
C ILE A 22 25.88 26.22 -15.63
N ASP A 23 27.04 25.77 -15.22
CA ASP A 23 28.36 26.28 -15.73
C ASP A 23 28.41 27.82 -15.76
N ASP A 24 28.05 28.46 -14.64
CA ASP A 24 28.01 29.92 -14.42
C ASP A 24 26.98 30.69 -15.28
N VAL A 25 26.13 29.97 -16.04
CA VAL A 25 25.07 30.57 -16.84
C VAL A 25 23.74 30.40 -16.11
N ARG A 26 22.99 31.50 -15.92
CA ARG A 26 21.67 31.47 -15.32
C ARG A 26 20.61 31.11 -16.36
N HIS A 27 19.86 30.03 -16.09
CA HIS A 27 18.74 29.60 -16.88
C HIS A 27 17.42 29.81 -16.11
N SER A 28 16.47 30.45 -16.76
CA SER A 28 15.15 30.63 -16.20
C SER A 28 14.38 29.28 -16.23
N ARG A 29 13.48 29.08 -15.28
CA ARG A 29 12.54 27.93 -15.26
C ARG A 29 11.77 27.73 -16.56
N ARG A 30 11.68 28.74 -17.42
CA ARG A 30 11.00 28.66 -18.73
C ARG A 30 11.66 27.67 -19.70
N ILE A 31 12.94 27.33 -19.52
CA ILE A 31 13.61 26.35 -20.37
C ILE A 31 12.89 25.01 -20.38
N PHE A 32 12.32 24.58 -19.24
CA PHE A 32 11.59 23.31 -19.11
C PHE A 32 10.28 23.23 -19.92
N SER A 33 9.77 24.36 -20.42
CA SER A 33 8.57 24.43 -21.26
C SER A 33 8.81 24.98 -22.65
N ALA A 34 9.94 25.66 -22.86
CA ALA A 34 10.22 26.34 -24.12
C ALA A 34 11.28 25.63 -24.97
N TRP A 35 12.17 24.89 -24.34
CA TRP A 35 13.27 24.20 -25.00
C TRP A 35 12.90 22.77 -25.39
N THR A 36 13.51 22.32 -26.49
CA THR A 36 13.46 20.93 -26.93
C THR A 36 14.28 20.02 -26.01
N TRP A 37 14.07 18.72 -26.12
CA TRP A 37 14.88 17.74 -25.36
C TRP A 37 16.36 17.81 -25.72
N ASP A 38 16.69 18.06 -26.97
CA ASP A 38 18.08 18.17 -27.40
C ASP A 38 18.78 19.40 -26.80
N GLU A 39 18.08 20.54 -26.71
CA GLU A 39 18.59 21.76 -26.06
C GLU A 39 18.76 21.55 -24.54
N LEU A 40 17.83 20.89 -23.87
CA LEU A 40 17.95 20.54 -22.46
C LEU A 40 19.09 19.56 -22.20
N ASN A 41 19.23 18.53 -23.05
CA ASN A 41 20.30 17.55 -22.94
C ASN A 41 21.69 18.19 -23.19
N ALA A 42 21.79 19.21 -24.06
CA ALA A 42 23.02 19.91 -24.32
C ALA A 42 23.58 20.64 -23.09
N ILE A 43 22.74 21.00 -22.14
CA ILE A 43 23.16 21.61 -20.86
C ILE A 43 23.09 20.62 -19.68
N GLY A 44 23.00 19.31 -19.96
CA GLY A 44 23.01 18.27 -18.93
C GLY A 44 21.67 18.01 -18.24
N ILE A 45 20.54 18.50 -18.77
CA ILE A 45 19.22 18.24 -18.22
C ILE A 45 18.56 17.10 -19.01
N TYR A 46 18.23 16.02 -18.32
CA TYR A 46 17.65 14.81 -18.90
C TYR A 46 16.29 14.48 -18.29
N THR A 47 15.47 13.73 -19.03
CA THR A 47 14.20 13.21 -18.52
C THR A 47 14.42 12.13 -17.48
N VAL A 48 13.53 12.10 -16.46
CA VAL A 48 13.47 11.01 -15.50
C VAL A 48 12.23 10.15 -15.81
N GLU A 49 12.46 8.90 -16.18
CA GLU A 49 11.41 7.91 -16.32
C GLU A 49 10.95 7.41 -14.95
N SER A 50 9.64 7.38 -14.76
CA SER A 50 9.05 6.83 -13.52
C SER A 50 9.25 5.32 -13.48
N GLY A 51 9.75 4.82 -12.36
CA GLY A 51 9.75 3.39 -12.06
C GLY A 51 8.38 2.91 -11.58
N THR A 52 8.20 1.61 -11.56
CA THR A 52 7.02 0.96 -10.97
C THR A 52 7.19 0.87 -9.46
N GLN A 53 6.21 1.36 -8.73
CA GLN A 53 6.10 1.17 -7.27
C GLN A 53 5.42 -0.15 -6.97
N GLY A 54 5.67 -0.70 -5.79
CA GLY A 54 4.95 -1.87 -5.28
C GLY A 54 3.51 -1.54 -4.91
N ASP A 55 2.71 -2.59 -4.74
CA ASP A 55 1.35 -2.46 -4.19
C ASP A 55 1.44 -2.23 -2.67
N ASP A 56 1.09 -1.03 -2.23
CA ASP A 56 1.17 -0.61 -0.83
C ASP A 56 0.26 -1.40 0.12
N ARG A 57 -0.71 -2.15 -0.40
CA ARG A 57 -1.51 -3.10 0.39
C ARG A 57 -0.65 -4.25 0.93
N PHE A 58 0.32 -4.72 0.14
CA PHE A 58 1.10 -5.93 0.40
C PHE A 58 2.58 -5.66 0.61
N GLU A 59 3.09 -4.55 0.08
CA GLU A 59 4.51 -4.26 0.00
C GLU A 59 4.86 -2.92 0.64
N THR A 60 6.06 -2.80 1.13
CA THR A 60 6.69 -1.53 1.49
C THR A 60 7.63 -1.14 0.38
N THR A 61 7.48 0.05 -0.16
CA THR A 61 8.33 0.58 -1.22
C THR A 61 9.41 1.48 -0.62
N SER A 62 10.68 1.25 -1.00
CA SER A 62 11.81 2.08 -0.58
C SER A 62 11.77 3.47 -1.20
N GLN A 63 12.61 4.37 -0.72
CA GLN A 63 12.94 5.61 -1.44
C GLN A 63 13.48 5.26 -2.84
N PRO A 64 13.16 6.07 -3.87
CA PRO A 64 13.64 5.82 -5.21
C PRO A 64 15.16 5.97 -5.31
N THR A 65 15.76 5.09 -6.10
CA THR A 65 17.12 5.23 -6.59
C THR A 65 17.09 5.67 -8.05
N TYR A 66 18.06 6.46 -8.47
CA TYR A 66 18.14 7.01 -9.81
C TYR A 66 19.41 6.56 -10.50
N THR A 67 19.31 6.14 -11.75
CA THR A 67 20.45 5.73 -12.57
C THR A 67 20.43 6.46 -13.89
N PHE A 68 21.51 7.14 -14.24
CA PHE A 68 21.67 7.80 -15.53
C PHE A 68 22.23 6.82 -16.57
N SER A 69 21.62 6.78 -17.75
CA SER A 69 22.13 6.11 -18.94
C SER A 69 22.57 7.15 -19.97
N SER A 70 23.87 7.23 -20.24
CA SER A 70 24.41 8.16 -21.23
C SER A 70 24.06 7.75 -22.66
N SER A 71 23.92 6.43 -22.93
CA SER A 71 23.51 5.90 -24.24
C SER A 71 22.06 6.25 -24.57
N ASP A 72 21.17 6.16 -23.59
CA ASP A 72 19.73 6.39 -23.77
C ASP A 72 19.35 7.84 -23.49
N LYS A 73 20.29 8.65 -23.02
CA LYS A 73 20.10 10.08 -22.66
C LYS A 73 18.91 10.27 -21.69
N LYS A 74 18.81 9.42 -20.68
CA LYS A 74 17.73 9.46 -19.69
C LYS A 74 18.16 8.97 -18.31
N VAL A 75 17.39 9.34 -17.31
CA VAL A 75 17.49 8.80 -15.96
C VAL A 75 16.32 7.86 -15.70
N THR A 76 16.60 6.67 -15.19
CA THR A 76 15.59 5.71 -14.78
C THR A 76 15.45 5.72 -13.26
N THR A 77 14.19 5.69 -12.79
CA THR A 77 13.85 5.54 -11.37
C THR A 77 13.65 4.07 -11.06
N LYS A 78 14.26 3.59 -9.99
CA LYS A 78 14.07 2.23 -9.49
C LYS A 78 13.61 2.28 -8.04
N TYR A 79 12.54 1.54 -7.73
CA TYR A 79 12.09 1.28 -6.37
C TYR A 79 12.46 -0.15 -5.98
N THR A 80 12.80 -0.36 -4.72
CA THR A 80 12.92 -1.68 -4.14
C THR A 80 11.68 -1.93 -3.30
N THR A 81 11.03 -3.06 -3.49
CA THR A 81 9.86 -3.47 -2.70
C THR A 81 10.23 -4.60 -1.76
N THR A 82 9.61 -4.60 -0.60
CA THR A 82 9.73 -5.67 0.39
C THR A 82 8.33 -6.06 0.82
N ASP A 83 8.01 -7.34 0.77
CA ASP A 83 6.72 -7.84 1.26
C ASP A 83 6.54 -7.48 2.74
N LYS A 84 5.32 -7.05 3.10
CA LYS A 84 4.94 -6.89 4.51
C LYS A 84 4.82 -8.25 5.18
N GLU A 85 4.91 -8.26 6.51
CA GLU A 85 4.74 -9.50 7.27
C GLU A 85 3.34 -10.09 7.05
N LEU A 86 3.31 -11.35 6.61
CA LEU A 86 2.06 -12.06 6.36
C LEU A 86 1.39 -12.54 7.65
N ASN A 87 2.21 -13.01 8.59
CA ASN A 87 1.77 -13.50 9.89
C ASN A 87 2.14 -12.51 11.00
N ASP A 88 1.46 -12.63 12.14
CA ASP A 88 1.76 -11.82 13.32
C ASP A 88 3.18 -12.09 13.82
N VAL A 89 3.88 -11.05 14.22
CA VAL A 89 5.22 -11.13 14.80
C VAL A 89 5.29 -10.36 16.11
N ASN A 90 6.04 -10.88 17.07
CA ASN A 90 6.28 -10.18 18.31
C ASN A 90 7.04 -8.88 18.05
N ALA A 91 6.56 -7.77 18.62
CA ALA A 91 7.30 -6.52 18.61
C ALA A 91 8.59 -6.68 19.42
N LYS A 92 9.68 -6.10 18.93
CA LYS A 92 11.00 -6.17 19.56
C LYS A 92 11.43 -4.79 20.02
N ASN A 93 12.24 -4.77 21.09
CA ASN A 93 13.01 -3.61 21.51
C ASN A 93 14.28 -3.48 20.65
N GLU A 94 15.01 -2.38 20.79
CA GLU A 94 16.27 -2.15 20.07
C GLU A 94 17.36 -3.18 20.40
N ASP A 95 17.31 -3.79 21.60
CA ASP A 95 18.22 -4.85 22.04
C ASP A 95 17.82 -6.25 21.54
N GLY A 96 16.73 -6.37 20.77
CA GLY A 96 16.20 -7.62 20.23
C GLY A 96 15.29 -8.40 21.18
N SER A 97 15.12 -7.96 22.43
CA SER A 97 14.20 -8.59 23.39
C SER A 97 12.74 -8.37 23.01
N ASP A 98 11.84 -9.19 23.51
CA ASP A 98 10.40 -9.04 23.28
C ASP A 98 9.87 -7.79 23.98
N ARG A 99 9.19 -6.93 23.20
CA ARG A 99 8.58 -5.70 23.70
C ARG A 99 7.27 -6.03 24.38
N LYS A 100 7.14 -5.68 25.65
CA LYS A 100 5.94 -5.89 26.45
C LYS A 100 5.26 -4.59 26.80
N ASP A 101 3.94 -4.65 26.97
CA ASP A 101 3.17 -3.53 27.49
C ASP A 101 3.63 -3.21 28.93
N PRO A 102 4.00 -1.97 29.23
CA PRO A 102 4.53 -1.59 30.54
C PRO A 102 3.51 -1.66 31.68
N VAL A 103 2.21 -1.69 31.37
CA VAL A 103 1.13 -1.72 32.36
C VAL A 103 0.64 -3.14 32.60
N THR A 104 0.38 -3.89 31.52
CA THR A 104 -0.20 -5.25 31.58
C THR A 104 0.86 -6.34 31.61
N GLY A 105 2.10 -6.06 31.17
CA GLY A 105 3.16 -7.06 30.98
C GLY A 105 2.97 -7.99 29.79
N GLU A 106 1.88 -7.80 29.01
CA GLU A 106 1.58 -8.63 27.86
C GLU A 106 2.52 -8.33 26.68
N GLN A 107 2.76 -9.36 25.87
CA GLN A 107 3.54 -9.24 24.64
C GLN A 107 2.86 -8.31 23.63
N ILE A 108 3.55 -7.27 23.17
CA ILE A 108 3.07 -6.45 22.07
C ILE A 108 3.30 -7.19 20.76
N VAL A 109 2.24 -7.34 19.96
CA VAL A 109 2.26 -8.04 18.69
C VAL A 109 2.03 -7.04 17.56
N ASN A 110 2.90 -7.06 16.55
CA ASN A 110 2.68 -6.42 15.28
C ASN A 110 1.83 -7.35 14.41
N TYR A 111 0.61 -6.94 14.11
CA TYR A 111 -0.30 -7.76 13.31
C TYR A 111 0.16 -7.84 11.86
N GLY A 112 0.22 -9.08 11.36
CA GLY A 112 0.48 -9.38 9.96
C GLY A 112 -0.77 -9.17 9.08
N LEU A 113 -0.56 -9.23 7.76
CA LEU A 113 -1.61 -8.99 6.78
C LEU A 113 -2.82 -9.92 6.96
N LYS A 114 -2.60 -11.18 7.35
CA LYS A 114 -3.69 -12.14 7.60
C LYS A 114 -4.62 -11.67 8.72
N THR A 115 -4.06 -11.23 9.84
CA THR A 115 -4.86 -10.74 10.98
C THR A 115 -5.57 -9.45 10.62
N ILE A 116 -4.91 -8.53 9.94
CA ILE A 116 -5.51 -7.27 9.47
C ILE A 116 -6.69 -7.56 8.52
N ALA A 117 -6.50 -8.46 7.54
CA ALA A 117 -7.54 -8.84 6.59
C ALA A 117 -8.75 -9.50 7.29
N LYS A 118 -8.53 -10.47 8.19
CA LYS A 118 -9.61 -11.11 8.97
C LYS A 118 -10.40 -10.09 9.79
N ASN A 119 -9.71 -9.16 10.46
CA ASN A 119 -10.38 -8.12 11.24
C ASN A 119 -11.22 -7.20 10.35
N SER A 120 -10.73 -6.88 9.14
CA SER A 120 -11.47 -6.09 8.16
C SER A 120 -12.76 -6.80 7.71
N ILE A 121 -12.67 -8.09 7.32
CA ILE A 121 -13.83 -8.90 6.91
C ILE A 121 -14.84 -9.03 8.03
N LYS A 122 -14.40 -9.30 9.27
CA LYS A 122 -15.29 -9.34 10.45
C LYS A 122 -16.02 -8.03 10.68
N LYS A 123 -15.30 -6.89 10.54
CA LYS A 123 -15.89 -5.56 10.67
C LYS A 123 -16.95 -5.31 9.59
N GLN A 124 -16.67 -5.69 8.34
CA GLN A 124 -17.62 -5.57 7.22
C GLN A 124 -18.85 -6.45 7.46
N ALA A 125 -18.67 -7.72 7.78
CA ALA A 125 -19.77 -8.65 8.09
C ALA A 125 -20.63 -8.12 9.25
N ASN A 126 -20.00 -7.65 10.34
CA ASN A 126 -20.71 -7.03 11.45
C ASN A 126 -21.51 -5.80 11.01
N GLY A 127 -20.95 -4.94 10.17
CA GLY A 127 -21.62 -3.75 9.62
C GLY A 127 -22.89 -4.10 8.82
N LEU A 128 -22.88 -5.24 8.13
CA LEU A 128 -24.04 -5.74 7.40
C LEU A 128 -25.12 -6.33 8.32
N ILE A 129 -24.71 -6.98 9.41
CA ILE A 129 -25.61 -7.69 10.34
C ILE A 129 -26.24 -6.73 11.36
N VAL A 130 -25.48 -5.77 11.90
CA VAL A 130 -25.89 -4.90 13.00
C VAL A 130 -27.18 -4.11 12.72
N ARG A 131 -27.44 -3.80 11.45
CA ARG A 131 -28.66 -3.10 11.01
C ARG A 131 -29.95 -3.88 11.30
N PHE A 132 -29.86 -5.16 11.58
CA PHE A 132 -30.99 -6.04 11.92
C PHE A 132 -31.11 -6.31 13.40
N ASN A 133 -30.24 -5.80 14.28
CA ASN A 133 -30.27 -6.05 15.72
C ASN A 133 -31.59 -5.62 16.36
N TRP A 134 -32.21 -4.54 15.89
CA TRP A 134 -33.51 -4.07 16.36
C TRP A 134 -34.63 -5.12 16.18
N LEU A 135 -34.52 -5.99 15.16
CA LEU A 135 -35.46 -7.10 14.97
C LEU A 135 -35.30 -8.18 16.05
N VAL A 136 -34.06 -8.42 16.47
CA VAL A 136 -33.73 -9.33 17.58
C VAL A 136 -34.32 -8.77 18.88
N GLU A 137 -34.03 -7.51 19.20
CA GLU A 137 -34.55 -6.82 20.37
C GLU A 137 -36.09 -6.84 20.39
N ARG A 138 -36.73 -6.48 19.26
CA ARG A 138 -38.19 -6.54 19.13
C ARG A 138 -38.76 -7.94 19.43
N SER A 139 -38.11 -8.99 18.92
CA SER A 139 -38.56 -10.37 19.13
C SER A 139 -38.41 -10.85 20.58
N ILE A 140 -37.49 -10.26 21.34
CA ILE A 140 -37.29 -10.52 22.76
C ILE A 140 -38.43 -9.89 23.59
N TYR A 141 -38.79 -8.62 23.28
CA TYR A 141 -39.87 -7.91 24.00
C TYR A 141 -41.28 -8.35 23.58
N ASP A 142 -41.46 -8.77 22.32
CA ASP A 142 -42.75 -9.23 21.79
C ASP A 142 -42.52 -10.50 20.95
N SER A 143 -42.76 -11.66 21.58
CA SER A 143 -42.58 -12.97 20.94
C SER A 143 -43.51 -13.22 19.74
N SER A 144 -44.60 -12.42 19.59
CA SER A 144 -45.45 -12.46 18.40
C SER A 144 -44.81 -11.85 17.16
N LYS A 145 -43.71 -11.11 17.34
CA LYS A 145 -42.93 -10.42 16.30
C LYS A 145 -41.66 -11.18 15.97
N ALA A 146 -41.80 -12.39 15.45
CA ALA A 146 -40.66 -13.20 15.05
C ALA A 146 -39.78 -12.49 14.01
N ILE A 147 -38.49 -12.81 14.04
CA ILE A 147 -37.53 -12.32 13.03
C ILE A 147 -37.90 -12.93 11.67
N PRO A 148 -38.10 -12.14 10.60
CA PRO A 148 -38.40 -12.66 9.27
C PRO A 148 -37.39 -13.69 8.78
N ASP A 149 -37.83 -14.77 8.15
CA ASP A 149 -36.93 -15.83 7.67
C ASP A 149 -35.95 -15.33 6.62
N ALA A 150 -36.33 -14.38 5.78
CA ALA A 150 -35.41 -13.71 4.83
C ALA A 150 -34.24 -13.06 5.54
N VAL A 151 -34.45 -12.44 6.70
CA VAL A 151 -33.36 -11.82 7.49
C VAL A 151 -32.49 -12.90 8.12
N LYS A 152 -33.04 -13.96 8.64
CA LYS A 152 -32.26 -15.10 9.18
C LYS A 152 -31.38 -15.71 8.09
N THR A 153 -31.94 -15.96 6.90
CA THR A 153 -31.22 -16.50 5.74
C THR A 153 -30.08 -15.57 5.34
N TYR A 154 -30.36 -14.26 5.23
CA TYR A 154 -29.35 -13.25 4.87
C TYR A 154 -28.19 -13.19 5.90
N VAL A 155 -28.49 -13.12 7.19
CA VAL A 155 -27.48 -13.10 8.25
C VAL A 155 -26.66 -14.39 8.27
N THR A 156 -27.30 -15.54 8.03
CA THR A 156 -26.59 -16.84 7.95
C THR A 156 -25.64 -16.87 6.76
N ALA A 157 -26.05 -16.36 5.59
CA ALA A 157 -25.20 -16.26 4.41
C ALA A 157 -23.98 -15.38 4.68
N ILE A 158 -24.17 -14.17 5.24
CA ILE A 158 -23.05 -13.28 5.58
C ILE A 158 -22.05 -13.96 6.53
N ARG A 159 -22.53 -14.66 7.56
CA ARG A 159 -21.66 -15.38 8.50
C ARG A 159 -20.89 -16.50 7.82
N LYS A 160 -21.57 -17.25 6.93
CA LYS A 160 -20.92 -18.31 6.16
C LYS A 160 -19.83 -17.72 5.26
N ASP A 161 -20.13 -16.70 4.49
CA ASP A 161 -19.17 -16.05 3.58
C ASP A 161 -17.96 -15.47 4.36
N CYS A 162 -18.22 -14.84 5.51
CA CYS A 162 -17.16 -14.36 6.40
C CYS A 162 -16.23 -15.50 6.84
N ASN A 163 -16.79 -16.65 7.29
CA ASN A 163 -16.01 -17.79 7.72
C ASN A 163 -15.21 -18.43 6.57
N ASP A 164 -15.82 -18.50 5.37
CA ASP A 164 -15.16 -19.06 4.19
C ASP A 164 -13.97 -18.19 3.79
N ILE A 165 -14.12 -16.86 3.78
CA ILE A 165 -13.03 -15.91 3.50
C ILE A 165 -11.95 -15.99 4.58
N GLU A 166 -12.30 -16.03 5.87
CA GLU A 166 -11.34 -16.19 6.97
C GLU A 166 -10.53 -17.48 6.84
N THR A 167 -11.19 -18.55 6.38
CA THR A 167 -10.54 -19.84 6.12
C THR A 167 -9.58 -19.73 4.96
N ALA A 168 -9.98 -19.10 3.85
CA ALA A 168 -9.10 -18.87 2.69
C ALA A 168 -7.86 -18.05 3.09
N ILE A 169 -8.05 -16.96 3.86
CA ILE A 169 -6.93 -16.14 4.39
C ILE A 169 -6.00 -16.99 5.28
N THR A 170 -6.56 -17.85 6.14
CA THR A 170 -5.76 -18.70 7.03
C THR A 170 -4.89 -19.67 6.24
N ASN A 171 -5.46 -20.26 5.19
CA ASN A 171 -4.83 -21.30 4.37
C ASN A 171 -3.84 -20.75 3.35
N ALA A 172 -3.79 -19.45 3.08
CA ALA A 172 -2.77 -18.85 2.23
C ALA A 172 -1.38 -19.13 2.81
N SER A 173 -0.57 -19.94 2.12
CA SER A 173 0.73 -20.40 2.62
C SER A 173 1.79 -19.31 2.60
N ASP A 174 1.71 -18.41 1.64
CA ASP A 174 2.69 -17.38 1.33
C ASP A 174 2.02 -16.11 0.79
N MET A 175 2.83 -15.09 0.51
CA MET A 175 2.35 -13.81 0.00
C MET A 175 1.68 -13.94 -1.37
N THR A 176 2.15 -14.83 -2.23
CA THR A 176 1.56 -15.04 -3.57
C THR A 176 0.15 -15.61 -3.46
N ALA A 177 -0.03 -16.64 -2.62
CA ALA A 177 -1.34 -17.22 -2.34
C ALA A 177 -2.28 -16.20 -1.66
N PHE A 178 -1.74 -15.34 -0.78
CA PHE A 178 -2.51 -14.29 -0.14
C PHE A 178 -2.96 -13.21 -1.14
N LYS A 179 -2.05 -12.72 -2.00
CA LYS A 179 -2.36 -11.74 -3.06
C LYS A 179 -3.42 -12.28 -4.04
N ALA A 180 -3.43 -13.59 -4.31
CA ALA A 180 -4.41 -14.22 -5.20
C ALA A 180 -5.86 -14.10 -4.69
N LEU A 181 -6.09 -13.95 -3.37
CA LEU A 181 -7.42 -13.73 -2.80
C LEU A 181 -8.03 -12.38 -3.19
N TYR A 182 -7.21 -11.45 -3.68
CA TYR A 182 -7.61 -10.10 -4.13
C TYR A 182 -7.59 -9.96 -5.66
N ALA A 183 -7.40 -11.07 -6.41
CA ALA A 183 -7.23 -11.01 -7.87
C ALA A 183 -8.43 -10.41 -8.60
N ASP A 184 -9.64 -10.61 -8.09
CA ASP A 184 -10.86 -10.07 -8.71
C ASP A 184 -10.99 -8.55 -8.53
N GLU A 185 -10.35 -7.97 -7.49
CA GLU A 185 -10.32 -6.51 -7.26
C GLU A 185 -9.30 -5.80 -8.15
N LEU A 186 -8.28 -6.52 -8.66
CA LEU A 186 -7.22 -5.96 -9.50
C LEU A 186 -7.64 -5.84 -10.97
N ASN A 187 -8.74 -6.49 -11.37
CA ASN A 187 -9.26 -6.52 -12.74
C ASN A 187 -10.55 -5.71 -12.91
N SER A 188 -11.02 -5.03 -11.88
CA SER A 188 -12.20 -4.15 -11.88
C SER A 188 -11.78 -2.68 -11.80
#